data_973e8b4442adaf11cd1078cc3761bed7
#
_entry.id   973e8b4442adaf11cd1078cc3761bed7
#
_cell.length_a   1.000
_cell.length_b   1.000
_cell.length_c   1.000
_cell.angle_alpha   90.00
_cell.angle_beta   90.00
_cell.angle_gamma   90.00
#
_symmetry.space_group_name_H-M   'P 1'
#
loop_
_entity.id
_entity.type
_entity.pdbx_description
1 polymer ?
#
loop_
_entity_poly.entity_id
_entity_poly.type
_entity_poly.pdbx_seq_one_letter_code
_entity_poly.pdbx_strand_id
1 'polypeptide(L)'
;MSSIRQQKIEAVIQAELAAFFQRQAGEICLGAMVSVTVVRITSDLSLARIYLSVFAGPAKELVLESIQANRGKIRLEVGKRLKNLRKIPDLVFHIDDSLDYALKIDELLKK
;
A
#
# COMPACT_ATOMS: atom_id res chain seq x y z
N MET A 1 14.45 -12.92 -4.17
CA MET A 1 14.43 -12.71 -2.71
C MET A 1 14.95 -11.33 -2.36
N SER A 2 14.28 -10.68 -1.42
CA SER A 2 14.70 -9.36 -0.96
C SER A 2 15.91 -9.48 -0.02
N SER A 3 16.87 -8.58 -0.17
CA SER A 3 17.99 -8.48 0.76
C SER A 3 17.50 -7.98 2.12
N ILE A 4 18.34 -8.11 3.16
CA ILE A 4 18.00 -7.58 4.48
C ILE A 4 17.75 -6.09 4.42
N ARG A 5 18.54 -5.36 3.64
CA ARG A 5 18.36 -3.93 3.45
C ARG A 5 17.01 -3.62 2.80
N GLN A 6 16.64 -4.37 1.75
CA GLN A 6 15.34 -4.20 1.11
C GLN A 6 14.21 -4.48 2.08
N GLN A 7 14.31 -5.53 2.88
CA GLN A 7 13.28 -5.89 3.87
C GLN A 7 13.10 -4.80 4.92
N LYS A 8 14.18 -4.20 5.39
CA LYS A 8 14.11 -3.10 6.37
C LYS A 8 13.42 -1.87 5.78
N ILE A 9 13.76 -1.53 4.54
CA ILE A 9 13.14 -0.40 3.86
C ILE A 9 11.66 -0.68 3.61
N GLU A 10 11.32 -1.88 3.17
CA GLU A 10 9.95 -2.30 2.95
C GLU A 10 9.12 -2.16 4.23
N ALA A 11 9.67 -2.57 5.37
CA ALA A 11 8.99 -2.46 6.66
C ALA A 11 8.74 -1.01 7.06
N VAL A 12 9.71 -0.14 6.84
CA VAL A 12 9.56 1.29 7.15
C VAL A 12 8.49 1.92 6.24
N ILE A 13 8.53 1.63 4.95
CA ILE A 13 7.54 2.13 4.00
C ILE A 13 6.13 1.65 4.39
N GLN A 14 6.00 0.37 4.73
CA GLN A 14 4.72 -0.18 5.14
C GLN A 14 4.15 0.54 6.37
N ALA A 15 4.97 0.74 7.39
CA ALA A 15 4.55 1.41 8.61
C ALA A 15 4.15 2.87 8.36
N GLU A 16 4.93 3.60 7.57
CA GLU A 16 4.64 5.00 7.27
C GLU A 16 3.39 5.15 6.41
N LEU A 17 3.20 4.27 5.43
CA LEU A 17 1.99 4.29 4.60
C LEU A 17 0.75 3.92 5.40
N ALA A 18 0.84 2.94 6.29
CA ALA A 18 -0.29 2.56 7.14
C ALA A 18 -0.74 3.73 8.00
N ALA A 19 0.21 4.45 8.61
CA ALA A 19 -0.09 5.63 9.41
C ALA A 19 -0.69 6.75 8.54
N PHE A 20 -0.14 6.95 7.34
CA PHE A 20 -0.64 7.96 6.41
C PHE A 20 -2.10 7.69 6.03
N PHE A 21 -2.42 6.45 5.65
CA PHE A 21 -3.77 6.11 5.24
C PHE A 21 -4.77 6.23 6.38
N GLN A 22 -4.37 5.95 7.61
CA GLN A 22 -5.23 6.19 8.77
C GLN A 22 -5.55 7.68 8.94
N ARG A 23 -4.55 8.54 8.78
CA ARG A 23 -4.76 10.00 8.90
C ARG A 23 -5.60 10.56 7.75
N GLN A 24 -5.49 9.98 6.57
CA GLN A 24 -6.13 10.49 5.35
C GLN A 24 -7.33 9.65 4.90
N ALA A 25 -7.90 8.88 5.82
CA ALA A 25 -9.00 7.98 5.48
C ALA A 25 -10.19 8.72 4.86
N GLY A 26 -10.53 9.90 5.39
CA GLY A 26 -11.66 10.69 4.90
C GLY A 26 -11.43 11.33 3.54
N GLU A 27 -10.20 11.76 3.26
CA GLU A 27 -9.88 12.48 2.02
C GLU A 27 -9.42 11.57 0.91
N ILE A 28 -8.31 10.87 1.12
CA ILE A 28 -7.67 10.08 0.07
C ILE A 28 -8.29 8.70 -0.06
N CYS A 29 -8.68 8.10 1.06
CA CYS A 29 -9.27 6.76 1.06
C CYS A 29 -10.79 6.78 0.93
N LEU A 30 -11.41 7.94 0.73
CA LEU A 30 -12.84 8.11 0.50
C LEU A 30 -13.70 7.50 1.63
N GLY A 31 -13.16 7.50 2.86
CA GLY A 31 -13.85 6.93 4.02
C GLY A 31 -13.61 5.44 4.22
N ALA A 32 -12.89 4.77 3.33
CA ALA A 32 -12.58 3.35 3.47
C ALA A 32 -11.44 3.11 4.43
N MET A 33 -11.40 1.90 5.01
CA MET A 33 -10.23 1.41 5.74
C MET A 33 -9.26 0.80 4.74
N VAL A 34 -8.05 1.34 4.67
CA VAL A 34 -7.02 0.83 3.77
C VAL A 34 -5.87 0.29 4.59
N SER A 35 -5.53 -0.98 4.36
CA SER A 35 -4.39 -1.65 4.98
C SER A 35 -3.33 -1.93 3.94
N VAL A 36 -2.07 -1.73 4.32
CA VAL A 36 -0.94 -2.07 3.47
C VAL A 36 -0.54 -3.51 3.81
N THR A 37 -0.80 -4.43 2.88
CA THR A 37 -0.57 -5.85 3.11
C THR A 37 0.84 -6.29 2.75
N VAL A 38 1.36 -5.78 1.63
CA VAL A 38 2.69 -6.14 1.14
C VAL A 38 3.35 -4.92 0.54
N VAL A 39 4.66 -4.79 0.79
CA VAL A 39 5.52 -3.80 0.11
C VAL A 39 6.69 -4.57 -0.48
N ARG A 40 6.94 -4.38 -1.77
CA ARG A 40 8.08 -4.97 -2.47
C ARG A 40 8.88 -3.86 -3.15
N ILE A 41 10.15 -3.76 -2.79
CA ILE A 41 11.04 -2.76 -3.38
C ILE A 41 12.02 -3.46 -4.33
N THR A 42 12.36 -2.79 -5.43
CA THR A 42 13.35 -3.32 -6.37
C THR A 42 14.76 -3.26 -5.78
N SER A 43 15.66 -4.07 -6.32
CA SER A 43 17.03 -4.16 -5.80
C SER A 43 17.80 -2.85 -5.89
N ASP A 44 17.49 -2.01 -6.89
CA ASP A 44 18.09 -0.69 -7.06
C ASP A 44 17.37 0.40 -6.26
N LEU A 45 16.33 0.03 -5.50
CA LEU A 45 15.55 0.93 -4.64
C LEU A 45 14.81 2.03 -5.41
N SER A 46 14.55 1.83 -6.71
CA SER A 46 13.91 2.84 -7.54
C SER A 46 12.38 2.75 -7.56
N LEU A 47 11.84 1.57 -7.27
CA LEU A 47 10.41 1.32 -7.37
C LEU A 47 9.93 0.49 -6.19
N ALA A 48 8.84 0.91 -5.57
CA ALA A 48 8.16 0.15 -4.52
C ALA A 48 6.75 -0.20 -4.98
N ARG A 49 6.44 -1.48 -4.99
CA ARG A 49 5.09 -1.98 -5.27
C ARG A 49 4.36 -2.18 -3.96
N ILE A 50 3.22 -1.53 -3.85
CA ILE A 50 2.45 -1.48 -2.62
C ILE A 50 1.12 -2.18 -2.86
N TYR A 51 0.83 -3.21 -2.07
CA TYR A 51 -0.43 -3.95 -2.15
C TYR A 51 -1.34 -3.54 -1.02
N LEU A 52 -2.57 -3.19 -1.37
CA LEU A 52 -3.54 -2.62 -0.44
C LEU A 52 -4.76 -3.51 -0.33
N SER A 53 -5.27 -3.63 0.89
CA SER A 53 -6.56 -4.23 1.18
C SER A 53 -7.52 -3.10 1.58
N VAL A 54 -8.67 -3.04 0.93
CA VAL A 54 -9.65 -1.97 1.13
C VAL A 54 -10.93 -2.56 1.72
N PHE A 55 -11.33 -2.05 2.88
CA PHE A 55 -12.54 -2.49 3.59
C PHE A 55 -13.46 -1.31 3.82
N ALA A 56 -14.76 -1.57 3.82
CA ALA A 56 -15.78 -0.55 4.09
C ALA A 56 -15.62 0.66 3.15
N GLY A 57 -16.66 1.40 2.93
CA GLY A 57 -16.60 2.56 2.05
C GLY A 57 -16.93 2.20 0.60
N PRO A 58 -16.56 3.05 -0.37
CA PRO A 58 -16.88 2.83 -1.77
C PRO A 58 -16.08 1.67 -2.37
N ALA A 59 -16.36 1.36 -3.64
CA ALA A 59 -15.68 0.28 -4.36
C ALA A 59 -14.16 0.45 -4.28
N LYS A 60 -13.46 -0.66 -4.08
CA LYS A 60 -12.00 -0.64 -3.95
C LYS A 60 -11.30 -0.02 -5.16
N GLU A 61 -11.88 -0.16 -6.35
CA GLU A 61 -11.34 0.44 -7.57
C GLU A 61 -11.35 1.97 -7.51
N LEU A 62 -12.41 2.55 -6.94
CA LEU A 62 -12.51 4.01 -6.75
C LEU A 62 -11.50 4.49 -5.72
N VAL A 63 -11.34 3.73 -4.64
CA VAL A 63 -10.36 4.06 -3.60
C VAL A 63 -8.94 4.01 -4.17
N LEU A 64 -8.64 2.97 -4.94
CA LEU A 64 -7.33 2.84 -5.60
C LEU A 64 -7.07 4.00 -6.55
N GLU A 65 -8.06 4.39 -7.33
CA GLU A 65 -7.94 5.51 -8.25
C GLU A 65 -7.61 6.80 -7.50
N SER A 66 -8.30 7.05 -6.39
CA SER A 66 -8.02 8.21 -5.54
C SER A 66 -6.61 8.19 -4.99
N ILE A 67 -6.16 7.03 -4.51
CA ILE A 67 -4.79 6.87 -3.99
C ILE A 67 -3.77 7.13 -5.09
N GLN A 68 -3.96 6.58 -6.27
CA GLN A 68 -3.05 6.79 -7.40
C GLN A 68 -3.02 8.25 -7.83
N ALA A 69 -4.16 8.94 -7.81
CA ALA A 69 -4.24 10.36 -8.13
C ALA A 69 -3.44 11.21 -7.14
N ASN A 70 -3.30 10.74 -5.90
CA ASN A 70 -2.56 11.43 -4.86
C ASN A 70 -1.15 10.86 -4.65
N ARG A 71 -0.67 10.04 -5.58
CA ARG A 71 0.61 9.33 -5.45
C ARG A 71 1.79 10.25 -5.15
N GLY A 72 1.86 11.39 -5.82
CA GLY A 72 2.93 12.37 -5.60
C GLY A 72 2.93 12.93 -4.19
N LYS A 73 1.76 13.25 -3.67
CA LYS A 73 1.61 13.74 -2.30
C LYS A 73 2.01 12.66 -1.29
N ILE A 74 1.58 11.43 -1.53
CA ILE A 74 1.91 10.30 -0.66
C ILE A 74 3.43 10.08 -0.64
N ARG A 75 4.05 10.08 -1.81
CA ARG A 75 5.50 9.91 -1.95
C ARG A 75 6.25 11.00 -1.18
N LEU A 76 5.79 12.24 -1.28
CA LEU A 76 6.40 13.37 -0.58
C LEU A 76 6.32 13.20 0.94
N GLU A 77 5.13 12.84 1.45
CA GLU A 77 4.92 12.67 2.88
C GLU A 77 5.73 11.51 3.46
N VAL A 78 5.72 10.38 2.77
CA VAL A 78 6.50 9.21 3.18
C VAL A 78 7.99 9.51 3.09
N GLY A 79 8.40 10.24 2.05
CA GLY A 79 9.78 10.63 1.85
C GLY A 79 10.37 11.44 2.98
N LYS A 80 9.55 12.28 3.62
CA LYS A 80 10.00 13.06 4.79
C LYS A 80 10.42 12.17 5.95
N ARG A 81 9.91 10.94 6.01
CA ARG A 81 10.21 9.96 7.05
C ARG A 81 11.33 9.01 6.68
N LEU A 82 11.72 8.97 5.39
CA LEU A 82 12.76 8.07 4.89
C LEU A 82 14.08 8.81 4.74
N LYS A 83 14.56 9.37 5.84
CA LYS A 83 15.72 10.27 5.85
C LYS A 83 17.04 9.60 5.42
N ASN A 84 17.11 8.27 5.53
CA ASN A 84 18.34 7.55 5.20
C ASN A 84 18.46 7.17 3.73
N LEU A 85 17.44 7.47 2.94
CA LEU A 85 17.46 7.16 1.50
C LEU A 85 17.82 8.41 0.71
N ARG A 86 18.77 8.26 -0.21
CA ARG A 86 19.16 9.35 -1.10
C ARG A 86 18.04 9.70 -2.07
N LYS A 87 17.32 8.69 -2.51
CA LYS A 87 16.21 8.83 -3.45
C LYS A 87 15.02 8.06 -2.93
N ILE A 88 13.86 8.71 -2.96
CA ILE A 88 12.62 8.06 -2.56
C ILE A 88 12.13 7.22 -3.75
N PRO A 89 11.82 5.93 -3.54
CA PRO A 89 11.31 5.10 -4.62
C PRO A 89 9.99 5.63 -5.17
N ASP A 90 9.73 5.37 -6.44
CA ASP A 90 8.40 5.59 -6.99
C ASP A 90 7.45 4.56 -6.39
N LEU A 91 6.24 5.01 -6.08
CA LEU A 91 5.22 4.15 -5.46
C LEU A 91 4.21 3.71 -6.52
N VAL A 92 3.97 2.42 -6.60
CA VAL A 92 2.93 1.84 -7.46
C VAL A 92 1.98 1.07 -6.56
N PHE A 93 0.69 1.38 -6.63
CA PHE A 93 -0.31 0.79 -5.77
C PHE A 93 -1.13 -0.24 -6.52
N HIS A 94 -1.38 -1.37 -5.87
CA HIS A 94 -2.19 -2.47 -6.38
C HIS A 94 -3.17 -2.90 -5.31
N ILE A 95 -4.30 -3.43 -5.72
CA ILE A 95 -5.25 -4.04 -4.78
C ILE A 95 -4.79 -5.48 -4.52
N ASP A 96 -4.66 -5.81 -3.25
CA ASP A 96 -4.42 -7.19 -2.82
C ASP A 96 -5.78 -7.85 -2.56
N ASP A 97 -6.22 -8.67 -3.48
CA ASP A 97 -7.49 -9.37 -3.38
C ASP A 97 -7.34 -10.83 -2.95
N SER A 98 -6.17 -11.18 -2.40
CA SER A 98 -5.91 -12.53 -1.88
C SER A 98 -6.96 -12.96 -0.87
N LEU A 99 -7.36 -12.05 0.00
CA LEU A 99 -8.38 -12.34 1.02
C LEU A 99 -9.72 -12.63 0.38
N ASP A 100 -10.13 -11.85 -0.62
CA ASP A 100 -11.38 -12.07 -1.35
C ASP A 100 -11.37 -13.43 -2.04
N TYR A 101 -10.25 -13.78 -2.63
CA TYR A 101 -10.08 -15.07 -3.29
C TYR A 101 -10.21 -16.24 -2.29
N ALA A 102 -9.55 -16.11 -1.14
CA ALA A 102 -9.63 -17.11 -0.07
C ALA A 102 -11.06 -17.28 0.44
N LEU A 103 -11.80 -16.17 0.61
CA LEU A 103 -13.19 -16.21 1.03
C LEU A 103 -14.08 -16.91 -0.01
N LYS A 104 -13.86 -16.67 -1.29
CA LYS A 104 -14.59 -17.34 -2.36
C LYS A 104 -14.36 -18.84 -2.36
N ILE A 105 -13.11 -19.26 -2.18
CA ILE A 105 -12.76 -20.67 -2.11
C ILE A 105 -13.45 -21.32 -0.93
N ASP A 106 -13.43 -20.65 0.23
CA ASP A 106 -14.07 -21.15 1.44
C ASP A 106 -15.57 -21.35 1.23
N GLU A 107 -16.25 -20.39 0.59
CA GLU A 107 -17.66 -20.53 0.24
C GLU A 107 -17.93 -21.71 -0.67
N LEU A 108 -17.09 -21.93 -1.67
CA LEU A 108 -17.24 -23.06 -2.59
C LEU A 108 -17.04 -24.38 -1.89
N LEU A 109 -16.13 -24.44 -0.93
CA LEU A 109 -15.86 -25.67 -0.17
C LEU A 109 -16.95 -26.00 0.84
N LYS A 110 -17.72 -25.02 1.29
CA LYS A 110 -18.81 -25.21 2.25
C LYS A 110 -20.08 -25.76 1.63
N LYS A 111 -20.16 -25.85 0.34
CA LYS A 111 -21.31 -26.44 -0.34
C LYS A 111 -21.22 -28.00 -0.33
#